data_de69e570e4655e9c953716ffeaedbf3d
#
_entry.id   de69e570e4655e9c953716ffeaedbf3d
#
_cell.length_a   1.000
_cell.length_b   1.000
_cell.length_c   1.000
_cell.angle_alpha   90.00
_cell.angle_beta   90.00
_cell.angle_gamma   90.00
#
_symmetry.space_group_name_H-M   'P 1'
#
loop_
_entity.id
_entity.type
_entity.pdbx_description
1 polymer ?
#
loop_
_entity_poly.entity_id
_entity_poly.type
_entity_poly.pdbx_seq_one_letter_code
_entity_poly.pdbx_strand_id
1 'polypeptide(L)'
;IIDYDRLIICTGSSARNLPAEIGGGLDAVFTLRSIADIDRLSPEFRPGRRLLIVGGGYIGLEAAAAGRQLGLEVTVIEMAERIMQRVAARETSNYFRHLHSSHGVEIMEGAEMIRLVEAGGRACGAELTSGEIIDADLVLIGIGGSPNIELAQAANLECDTGIRVDGACRSSDPYIYAAGDCTSFERNGQQIRLESVQNAADQGDLVARVIAGEDVSYTALPWFWSDQYDCKLQIAGLNIGYDQCVVRPGDKDQTQSIWYYSGDRLLAVDAINDPKAYVFGRKMIESGMNPRKESVASPDSDLRAIAKG
;
A
#
# COMPACT_ATOMS: atom_id res chain seq x y z
N ILE A 1 -9.74 26.77 23.72
CA ILE A 1 -8.37 27.13 23.29
C ILE A 1 -7.43 26.41 24.24
N ILE A 2 -6.42 25.76 23.71
CA ILE A 2 -5.36 25.09 24.46
C ILE A 2 -4.05 25.73 23.98
N ASP A 3 -3.30 26.30 24.92
CA ASP A 3 -1.94 26.79 24.66
C ASP A 3 -0.96 25.63 24.68
N TYR A 4 0.07 25.65 23.83
CA TYR A 4 1.05 24.61 23.73
C TYR A 4 2.47 25.17 23.45
N ASP A 5 3.50 24.52 23.92
CA ASP A 5 4.89 24.81 23.57
C ASP A 5 5.34 24.04 22.33
N ARG A 6 4.76 22.88 22.10
CA ARG A 6 5.00 22.02 20.93
C ARG A 6 3.70 21.34 20.51
N LEU A 7 3.48 21.21 19.20
CA LEU A 7 2.35 20.51 18.61
C LEU A 7 2.85 19.38 17.72
N ILE A 8 2.18 18.23 17.78
CA ILE A 8 2.43 17.11 16.87
C ILE A 8 1.14 16.83 16.10
N ILE A 9 1.18 16.88 14.77
CA ILE A 9 0.06 16.58 13.89
C ILE A 9 0.17 15.10 13.46
N CYS A 10 -0.78 14.26 13.89
CA CYS A 10 -0.86 12.85 13.57
C CYS A 10 -2.22 12.50 12.97
N THR A 11 -2.67 13.28 11.99
CA THR A 11 -4.02 13.21 11.40
C THR A 11 -4.20 12.02 10.44
N GLY A 12 -3.11 11.37 10.04
CA GLY A 12 -3.14 10.18 9.20
C GLY A 12 -3.64 10.44 7.77
N SER A 13 -4.37 9.46 7.23
CA SER A 13 -4.95 9.50 5.89
C SER A 13 -6.39 8.99 5.92
N SER A 14 -7.19 9.43 4.94
CA SER A 14 -8.56 8.98 4.69
C SER A 14 -8.63 8.19 3.39
N ALA A 15 -9.55 7.23 3.29
CA ALA A 15 -9.83 6.55 2.03
C ALA A 15 -10.38 7.55 1.01
N ARG A 16 -9.97 7.43 -0.24
CA ARG A 16 -10.55 8.19 -1.34
C ARG A 16 -11.93 7.65 -1.67
N ASN A 17 -12.91 8.56 -1.75
CA ASN A 17 -14.26 8.25 -2.18
C ASN A 17 -14.41 8.55 -3.68
N LEU A 18 -15.40 7.91 -4.32
CA LEU A 18 -15.85 8.35 -5.62
C LEU A 18 -16.66 9.64 -5.49
N PRO A 19 -16.60 10.52 -6.49
CA PRO A 19 -17.51 11.65 -6.61
C PRO A 19 -18.98 11.21 -6.60
N ALA A 20 -19.86 12.03 -6.02
CA ALA A 20 -21.30 11.72 -5.96
C ALA A 20 -21.92 11.58 -7.35
N GLU A 21 -21.42 12.34 -8.32
CA GLU A 21 -21.88 12.39 -9.73
C GLU A 21 -21.70 11.04 -10.44
N ILE A 22 -20.77 10.22 -9.98
CA ILE A 22 -20.53 8.87 -10.53
C ILE A 22 -20.96 7.76 -9.57
N GLY A 23 -21.78 8.11 -8.56
CA GLY A 23 -22.41 7.13 -7.66
C GLY A 23 -21.73 6.95 -6.31
N GLY A 24 -20.73 7.77 -5.94
CA GLY A 24 -20.02 7.64 -4.67
C GLY A 24 -20.88 7.85 -3.41
N GLY A 25 -22.06 8.45 -3.55
CA GLY A 25 -23.00 8.65 -2.45
C GLY A 25 -24.14 7.61 -2.37
N LEU A 26 -24.15 6.58 -3.20
CA LEU A 26 -25.18 5.55 -3.22
C LEU A 26 -25.06 4.61 -2.01
N ASP A 27 -26.19 4.04 -1.59
CA ASP A 27 -26.18 2.91 -0.66
C ASP A 27 -25.40 1.72 -1.25
N ALA A 28 -24.86 0.87 -0.38
CA ALA A 28 -24.01 -0.27 -0.73
C ALA A 28 -22.64 0.09 -1.37
N VAL A 29 -22.22 1.34 -1.28
CA VAL A 29 -20.87 1.79 -1.62
C VAL A 29 -20.07 1.99 -0.35
N PHE A 30 -18.91 1.35 -0.27
CA PHE A 30 -18.07 1.32 0.92
C PHE A 30 -16.64 1.73 0.59
N THR A 31 -15.97 2.28 1.56
CA THR A 31 -14.52 2.42 1.62
C THR A 31 -14.02 1.68 2.86
N LEU A 32 -12.71 1.40 2.93
CA LEU A 32 -12.12 0.69 4.06
C LEU A 32 -10.91 1.46 4.61
N ARG A 33 -11.04 1.97 5.82
CA ARG A 33 -9.96 2.67 6.54
C ARG A 33 -10.00 2.45 8.05
N SER A 34 -11.17 2.36 8.63
CA SER A 34 -11.39 2.33 10.07
C SER A 34 -12.24 1.12 10.50
N ILE A 35 -12.25 0.83 11.81
CA ILE A 35 -13.13 -0.20 12.38
C ILE A 35 -14.59 0.12 12.08
N ALA A 36 -15.00 1.40 12.10
CA ALA A 36 -16.35 1.80 11.77
C ALA A 36 -16.74 1.45 10.31
N ASP A 37 -15.78 1.44 9.39
CA ASP A 37 -16.03 0.98 8.02
C ASP A 37 -16.24 -0.54 7.98
N ILE A 38 -15.47 -1.30 8.76
CA ILE A 38 -15.68 -2.74 8.94
C ILE A 38 -17.05 -3.05 9.55
N ASP A 39 -17.47 -2.31 10.58
CA ASP A 39 -18.78 -2.50 11.22
C ASP A 39 -19.94 -2.28 10.23
N ARG A 40 -19.79 -1.34 9.28
CA ARG A 40 -20.78 -1.09 8.22
C ARG A 40 -20.73 -2.14 7.11
N LEU A 41 -19.51 -2.58 6.74
CA LEU A 41 -19.30 -3.52 5.64
C LEU A 41 -19.60 -4.97 6.02
N SER A 42 -19.24 -5.39 7.22
CA SER A 42 -19.32 -6.78 7.70
C SER A 42 -20.72 -7.42 7.56
N PRO A 43 -21.85 -6.74 7.83
CA PRO A 43 -23.18 -7.30 7.62
C PRO A 43 -23.52 -7.60 6.16
N GLU A 44 -22.80 -6.97 5.22
CA GLU A 44 -22.99 -7.13 3.78
C GLU A 44 -22.17 -8.31 3.20
N PHE A 45 -21.13 -8.78 3.91
CA PHE A 45 -20.29 -9.90 3.52
C PHE A 45 -20.99 -11.23 3.80
N ARG A 46 -21.92 -11.61 2.90
CA ARG A 46 -22.71 -12.85 2.99
C ARG A 46 -22.43 -13.75 1.82
N PRO A 47 -22.37 -15.09 2.04
CA PRO A 47 -22.14 -16.04 0.94
C PRO A 47 -23.12 -15.84 -0.24
N GLY A 48 -22.59 -15.95 -1.44
CA GLY A 48 -23.34 -15.81 -2.68
C GLY A 48 -23.65 -14.38 -3.13
N ARG A 49 -23.26 -13.35 -2.36
CA ARG A 49 -23.37 -11.97 -2.83
C ARG A 49 -22.20 -11.60 -3.73
N ARG A 50 -22.47 -10.73 -4.69
CA ARG A 50 -21.49 -10.21 -5.65
C ARG A 50 -20.85 -8.96 -5.12
N LEU A 51 -19.53 -9.04 -4.83
CA LEU A 51 -18.70 -7.93 -4.41
C LEU A 51 -17.90 -7.40 -5.59
N LEU A 52 -18.15 -6.16 -5.97
CA LEU A 52 -17.30 -5.44 -6.91
C LEU A 52 -16.29 -4.60 -6.12
N ILE A 53 -15.01 -4.75 -6.45
CA ILE A 53 -13.91 -3.96 -5.89
C ILE A 53 -13.36 -3.06 -7.00
N VAL A 54 -13.34 -1.75 -6.75
CA VAL A 54 -12.77 -0.75 -7.64
C VAL A 54 -11.37 -0.39 -7.14
N GLY A 55 -10.35 -0.89 -7.83
CA GLY A 55 -8.93 -0.71 -7.54
C GLY A 55 -8.23 -1.98 -7.06
N GLY A 56 -7.23 -2.40 -7.81
CA GLY A 56 -6.39 -3.59 -7.59
C GLY A 56 -5.12 -3.33 -6.79
N GLY A 57 -5.17 -2.40 -5.80
CA GLY A 57 -4.09 -2.18 -4.83
C GLY A 57 -4.14 -3.17 -3.66
N TYR A 58 -3.25 -3.02 -2.66
CA TYR A 58 -3.18 -3.93 -1.49
C TYR A 58 -4.52 -4.09 -0.78
N ILE A 59 -5.17 -2.99 -0.40
CA ILE A 59 -6.45 -3.03 0.34
C ILE A 59 -7.55 -3.71 -0.49
N GLY A 60 -7.62 -3.40 -1.80
CA GLY A 60 -8.59 -4.04 -2.70
C GLY A 60 -8.38 -5.55 -2.78
N LEU A 61 -7.13 -6.01 -2.92
CA LEU A 61 -6.81 -7.43 -3.01
C LEU A 61 -6.98 -8.15 -1.65
N GLU A 62 -6.64 -7.52 -0.53
CA GLU A 62 -6.93 -8.07 0.82
C GLU A 62 -8.44 -8.24 1.04
N ALA A 63 -9.24 -7.24 0.62
CA ALA A 63 -10.69 -7.33 0.68
C ALA A 63 -11.24 -8.42 -0.26
N ALA A 64 -10.64 -8.60 -1.44
CA ALA A 64 -10.98 -9.67 -2.36
C ALA A 64 -10.73 -11.05 -1.74
N ALA A 65 -9.57 -11.22 -1.09
CA ALA A 65 -9.23 -12.45 -0.39
C ALA A 65 -10.22 -12.75 0.74
N ALA A 66 -10.53 -11.76 1.59
CA ALA A 66 -11.51 -11.89 2.66
C ALA A 66 -12.92 -12.19 2.11
N GLY A 67 -13.33 -11.51 1.05
CA GLY A 67 -14.62 -11.75 0.39
C GLY A 67 -14.76 -13.20 -0.10
N ARG A 68 -13.75 -13.71 -0.80
CA ARG A 68 -13.75 -15.11 -1.27
C ARG A 68 -13.77 -16.12 -0.12
N GLN A 69 -12.99 -15.88 0.95
CA GLN A 69 -13.00 -16.74 2.14
C GLN A 69 -14.37 -16.77 2.84
N LEU A 70 -15.13 -15.67 2.75
CA LEU A 70 -16.50 -15.56 3.29
C LEU A 70 -17.58 -16.00 2.29
N GLY A 71 -17.19 -16.51 1.12
CA GLY A 71 -18.11 -17.10 0.13
C GLY A 71 -18.79 -16.11 -0.81
N LEU A 72 -18.28 -14.88 -0.94
CA LEU A 72 -18.76 -13.91 -1.92
C LEU A 72 -18.24 -14.27 -3.33
N GLU A 73 -18.99 -13.87 -4.35
CA GLU A 73 -18.50 -13.77 -5.73
C GLU A 73 -17.78 -12.43 -5.86
N VAL A 74 -16.50 -12.44 -6.26
CA VAL A 74 -15.66 -11.24 -6.23
C VAL A 74 -15.13 -10.91 -7.60
N THR A 75 -15.39 -9.68 -8.05
CA THR A 75 -14.80 -9.07 -9.25
C THR A 75 -13.97 -7.85 -8.81
N VAL A 76 -12.73 -7.76 -9.28
CA VAL A 76 -11.85 -6.62 -9.11
C VAL A 76 -11.66 -5.92 -10.44
N ILE A 77 -11.99 -4.63 -10.53
CA ILE A 77 -11.66 -3.81 -11.69
C ILE A 77 -10.47 -2.90 -11.36
N GLU A 78 -9.50 -2.84 -12.26
CA GLU A 78 -8.31 -1.99 -12.15
C GLU A 78 -8.14 -1.20 -13.46
N MET A 79 -8.10 0.13 -13.34
CA MET A 79 -7.95 1.02 -14.50
C MET A 79 -6.55 0.91 -15.14
N ALA A 80 -5.52 0.63 -14.35
CA ALA A 80 -4.17 0.43 -14.84
C ALA A 80 -4.03 -0.90 -15.61
N GLU A 81 -2.96 -1.04 -16.38
CA GLU A 81 -2.67 -2.25 -17.17
C GLU A 81 -2.52 -3.52 -16.31
N ARG A 82 -2.27 -3.35 -15.01
CA ARG A 82 -2.14 -4.47 -14.07
C ARG A 82 -2.44 -4.05 -12.65
N ILE A 83 -2.91 -5.01 -11.84
CA ILE A 83 -3.01 -4.85 -10.39
C ILE A 83 -1.65 -4.49 -9.78
N MET A 84 -1.64 -3.76 -8.66
CA MET A 84 -0.44 -3.35 -7.92
C MET A 84 0.58 -2.55 -8.75
N GLN A 85 0.23 -2.01 -9.93
CA GLN A 85 1.17 -1.36 -10.86
C GLN A 85 1.98 -0.25 -10.22
N ARG A 86 1.38 0.53 -9.34
CA ARG A 86 2.04 1.67 -8.69
C ARG A 86 3.03 1.28 -7.58
N VAL A 87 2.95 0.06 -7.09
CA VAL A 87 3.63 -0.35 -5.84
C VAL A 87 4.54 -1.56 -5.99
N ALA A 88 4.41 -2.32 -7.08
CA ALA A 88 5.15 -3.56 -7.27
C ALA A 88 5.55 -3.77 -8.74
N ALA A 89 6.54 -4.63 -8.98
CA ALA A 89 6.94 -5.06 -10.32
C ALA A 89 5.86 -5.96 -10.96
N ARG A 90 5.98 -6.19 -12.26
CA ARG A 90 5.10 -7.07 -13.04
C ARG A 90 5.09 -8.51 -12.48
N GLU A 91 6.23 -8.97 -12.00
CA GLU A 91 6.43 -10.29 -11.45
C GLU A 91 5.60 -10.50 -10.18
N THR A 92 5.61 -9.52 -9.28
CA THR A 92 4.75 -9.50 -8.07
C THR A 92 3.27 -9.45 -8.47
N SER A 93 2.90 -8.58 -9.42
CA SER A 93 1.52 -8.51 -9.94
C SER A 93 1.07 -9.85 -10.54
N ASN A 94 1.91 -10.51 -11.34
CA ASN A 94 1.59 -11.79 -11.96
C ASN A 94 1.35 -12.88 -10.91
N TYR A 95 2.15 -12.89 -9.84
CA TYR A 95 1.95 -13.83 -8.74
C TYR A 95 0.58 -13.62 -8.09
N PHE A 96 0.26 -12.39 -7.68
CA PHE A 96 -1.01 -12.10 -7.01
C PHE A 96 -2.22 -12.26 -7.94
N ARG A 97 -2.10 -11.94 -9.21
CA ARG A 97 -3.15 -12.23 -10.20
C ARG A 97 -3.44 -13.74 -10.25
N HIS A 98 -2.41 -14.57 -10.34
CA HIS A 98 -2.57 -16.01 -10.33
C HIS A 98 -3.19 -16.53 -9.02
N LEU A 99 -2.71 -16.03 -7.88
CA LEU A 99 -3.24 -16.39 -6.55
C LEU A 99 -4.75 -16.09 -6.47
N HIS A 100 -5.16 -14.87 -6.78
CA HIS A 100 -6.56 -14.47 -6.73
C HIS A 100 -7.45 -15.22 -7.72
N SER A 101 -6.99 -15.37 -8.96
CA SER A 101 -7.72 -16.12 -9.97
C SER A 101 -7.89 -17.60 -9.58
N SER A 102 -6.88 -18.22 -8.95
CA SER A 102 -6.98 -19.60 -8.46
C SER A 102 -8.02 -19.77 -7.33
N HIS A 103 -8.31 -18.69 -6.60
CA HIS A 103 -9.38 -18.62 -5.61
C HIS A 103 -10.74 -18.17 -6.18
N GLY A 104 -10.84 -18.01 -7.50
CA GLY A 104 -12.07 -17.65 -8.18
C GLY A 104 -12.41 -16.16 -8.13
N VAL A 105 -11.44 -15.28 -7.93
CA VAL A 105 -11.60 -13.83 -8.14
C VAL A 105 -11.51 -13.55 -9.62
N GLU A 106 -12.47 -12.84 -10.16
CA GLU A 106 -12.38 -12.25 -11.50
C GLU A 106 -11.60 -10.93 -11.43
N ILE A 107 -10.52 -10.82 -12.21
CA ILE A 107 -9.70 -9.59 -12.25
C ILE A 107 -9.75 -9.01 -13.66
N MET A 108 -10.26 -7.80 -13.77
CA MET A 108 -10.37 -7.03 -15.01
C MET A 108 -9.36 -5.88 -14.96
N GLU A 109 -8.24 -6.03 -15.65
CA GLU A 109 -7.19 -5.02 -15.78
C GLU A 109 -7.39 -4.16 -17.02
N GLY A 110 -6.96 -2.90 -17.00
CA GLY A 110 -7.25 -1.92 -18.04
C GLY A 110 -8.75 -1.55 -18.10
N ALA A 111 -9.51 -1.86 -17.04
CA ALA A 111 -10.95 -1.68 -16.95
C ALA A 111 -11.28 -0.37 -16.21
N GLU A 112 -11.59 0.67 -16.98
CA GLU A 112 -11.94 1.99 -16.44
C GLU A 112 -13.45 2.09 -16.23
N MET A 113 -13.85 2.45 -15.02
CA MET A 113 -15.27 2.66 -14.66
C MET A 113 -15.70 4.08 -14.99
N ILE A 114 -16.83 4.22 -15.66
CA ILE A 114 -17.50 5.52 -15.91
C ILE A 114 -18.28 5.95 -14.68
N ARG A 115 -19.13 5.04 -14.14
CA ARG A 115 -20.03 5.32 -13.01
C ARG A 115 -20.52 4.03 -12.38
N LEU A 116 -21.05 4.13 -11.18
CA LEU A 116 -21.86 3.08 -10.59
C LEU A 116 -23.29 3.10 -11.19
N VAL A 117 -23.83 1.91 -11.38
CA VAL A 117 -25.22 1.71 -11.81
C VAL A 117 -26.11 1.71 -10.57
N GLU A 118 -27.23 2.40 -10.62
CA GLU A 118 -28.15 2.62 -9.53
C GLU A 118 -29.51 1.94 -9.76
N ALA A 119 -30.05 1.37 -8.68
CA ALA A 119 -31.46 0.97 -8.61
C ALA A 119 -32.02 1.34 -7.23
N GLY A 120 -32.97 2.29 -7.18
CA GLY A 120 -33.64 2.71 -5.96
C GLY A 120 -32.74 3.35 -4.89
N GLY A 121 -31.72 4.11 -5.30
CA GLY A 121 -30.77 4.76 -4.40
C GLY A 121 -29.59 3.87 -3.95
N ARG A 122 -29.53 2.63 -4.45
CA ARG A 122 -28.51 1.63 -4.11
C ARG A 122 -27.66 1.29 -5.32
N ALA A 123 -26.37 1.15 -5.15
CA ALA A 123 -25.48 0.65 -6.20
C ALA A 123 -25.81 -0.84 -6.49
N CYS A 124 -25.99 -1.16 -7.78
CA CYS A 124 -26.26 -2.51 -8.24
C CYS A 124 -25.26 -2.99 -9.31
N GLY A 125 -24.20 -2.23 -9.58
CA GLY A 125 -23.14 -2.56 -10.51
C GLY A 125 -22.30 -1.36 -10.90
N ALA A 126 -21.45 -1.54 -11.91
CA ALA A 126 -20.65 -0.49 -12.51
C ALA A 126 -20.68 -0.57 -14.04
N GLU A 127 -20.70 0.58 -14.69
CA GLU A 127 -20.56 0.74 -16.14
C GLU A 127 -19.12 1.08 -16.48
N LEU A 128 -18.51 0.29 -17.36
CA LEU A 128 -17.16 0.48 -17.84
C LEU A 128 -17.12 1.32 -19.12
N THR A 129 -15.96 1.90 -19.44
CA THR A 129 -15.72 2.64 -20.70
C THR A 129 -15.89 1.77 -21.94
N SER A 130 -15.78 0.44 -21.81
CA SER A 130 -16.09 -0.54 -22.86
C SER A 130 -17.59 -0.64 -23.18
N GLY A 131 -18.46 -0.09 -22.33
CA GLY A 131 -19.91 -0.27 -22.36
C GLY A 131 -20.41 -1.53 -21.64
N GLU A 132 -19.52 -2.31 -21.08
CA GLU A 132 -19.85 -3.48 -20.26
C GLU A 132 -20.41 -3.02 -18.89
N ILE A 133 -21.40 -3.74 -18.39
CA ILE A 133 -21.98 -3.54 -17.06
C ILE A 133 -21.61 -4.74 -16.20
N ILE A 134 -20.94 -4.47 -15.09
CA ILE A 134 -20.61 -5.45 -14.05
C ILE A 134 -21.68 -5.37 -12.97
N ASP A 135 -22.42 -6.41 -12.78
CA ASP A 135 -23.42 -6.49 -11.71
C ASP A 135 -22.77 -6.65 -10.34
N ALA A 136 -23.32 -5.99 -9.34
CA ALA A 136 -22.85 -6.11 -7.95
C ALA A 136 -23.98 -5.93 -6.94
N ASP A 137 -23.86 -6.55 -5.80
CA ASP A 137 -24.77 -6.34 -4.66
C ASP A 137 -24.18 -5.35 -3.65
N LEU A 138 -22.85 -5.16 -3.69
CA LEU A 138 -22.11 -4.16 -2.94
C LEU A 138 -20.82 -3.80 -3.68
N VAL A 139 -20.34 -2.58 -3.47
CA VAL A 139 -19.14 -2.04 -4.10
C VAL A 139 -18.16 -1.56 -3.02
N LEU A 140 -16.90 -1.99 -3.10
CA LEU A 140 -15.81 -1.50 -2.28
C LEU A 140 -14.88 -0.63 -3.11
N ILE A 141 -14.65 0.61 -2.67
CA ILE A 141 -13.77 1.56 -3.33
C ILE A 141 -12.38 1.49 -2.70
N GLY A 142 -11.41 0.98 -3.46
CA GLY A 142 -10.01 0.78 -3.07
C GLY A 142 -9.01 1.60 -3.91
N ILE A 143 -9.31 2.85 -4.24
CA ILE A 143 -8.53 3.70 -5.16
C ILE A 143 -7.42 4.53 -4.48
N GLY A 144 -7.05 4.14 -3.26
CA GLY A 144 -5.97 4.75 -2.47
C GLY A 144 -6.45 5.68 -1.38
N GLY A 145 -5.49 6.33 -0.71
CA GLY A 145 -5.71 7.27 0.39
C GLY A 145 -5.34 8.70 0.03
N SER A 146 -5.87 9.63 0.83
CA SER A 146 -5.49 11.04 0.83
C SER A 146 -4.99 11.42 2.23
N PRO A 147 -3.83 12.08 2.36
CA PRO A 147 -3.37 12.54 3.66
C PRO A 147 -4.29 13.62 4.21
N ASN A 148 -4.55 13.58 5.50
CA ASN A 148 -5.38 14.59 6.17
C ASN A 148 -4.50 15.79 6.55
N ILE A 149 -4.44 16.78 5.67
CA ILE A 149 -3.54 17.94 5.78
C ILE A 149 -4.27 19.27 6.04
N GLU A 150 -5.58 19.25 6.17
CA GLU A 150 -6.42 20.47 6.25
C GLU A 150 -6.04 21.32 7.47
N LEU A 151 -5.73 20.69 8.60
CA LEU A 151 -5.30 21.37 9.82
C LEU A 151 -3.96 22.09 9.61
N ALA A 152 -3.02 21.45 8.92
CA ALA A 152 -1.71 22.01 8.60
C ALA A 152 -1.84 23.15 7.59
N GLN A 153 -2.69 22.99 6.58
CA GLN A 153 -2.98 24.07 5.61
C GLN A 153 -3.64 25.29 6.28
N ALA A 154 -4.58 25.07 7.20
CA ALA A 154 -5.20 26.14 7.97
C ALA A 154 -4.19 26.88 8.87
N ALA A 155 -3.12 26.21 9.28
CA ALA A 155 -1.99 26.78 10.01
C ALA A 155 -0.91 27.39 9.08
N ASN A 156 -1.11 27.44 7.77
CA ASN A 156 -0.17 27.89 6.74
C ASN A 156 1.17 27.12 6.75
N LEU A 157 1.17 25.83 7.14
CA LEU A 157 2.34 24.98 7.02
C LEU A 157 2.56 24.58 5.55
N GLU A 158 3.83 24.34 5.19
CA GLU A 158 4.16 23.82 3.87
C GLU A 158 3.60 22.39 3.70
N CYS A 159 2.80 22.21 2.66
CA CYS A 159 2.20 20.94 2.28
C CYS A 159 2.39 20.70 0.78
N ASP A 160 2.61 19.44 0.41
CA ASP A 160 2.60 18.96 -0.98
C ASP A 160 1.71 17.71 -1.10
N THR A 161 2.27 16.52 -1.25
CA THR A 161 1.55 15.24 -1.16
C THR A 161 1.26 14.82 0.29
N GLY A 162 1.67 15.61 1.27
CA GLY A 162 1.51 15.48 2.71
C GLY A 162 2.00 16.76 3.39
N ILE A 163 2.02 16.80 4.70
CA ILE A 163 2.68 17.86 5.48
C ILE A 163 4.18 17.70 5.31
N ARG A 164 4.86 18.69 4.72
CA ARG A 164 6.30 18.62 4.53
C ARG A 164 7.02 18.68 5.86
N VAL A 165 7.89 17.70 6.10
CA VAL A 165 8.72 17.63 7.30
C VAL A 165 10.19 17.41 6.95
N ASP A 166 11.07 17.88 7.82
CA ASP A 166 12.51 17.63 7.76
C ASP A 166 12.88 16.25 8.35
N GLY A 167 14.17 15.94 8.40
CA GLY A 167 14.67 14.70 9.00
C GLY A 167 14.34 14.50 10.47
N ALA A 168 13.98 15.56 11.20
CA ALA A 168 13.52 15.53 12.58
C ALA A 168 11.98 15.50 12.70
N CYS A 169 11.26 15.26 11.58
CA CYS A 169 9.80 15.35 11.47
C CYS A 169 9.23 16.73 11.84
N ARG A 170 10.02 17.81 11.73
CA ARG A 170 9.60 19.19 11.98
C ARG A 170 9.00 19.77 10.70
N SER A 171 7.87 20.48 10.83
CA SER A 171 7.24 21.21 9.74
C SER A 171 7.96 22.52 9.40
N SER A 172 7.37 23.34 8.54
CA SER A 172 7.85 24.70 8.26
C SER A 172 7.77 25.65 9.49
N ASP A 173 6.98 25.30 10.51
CA ASP A 173 6.98 25.96 11.81
C ASP A 173 7.89 25.19 12.79
N PRO A 174 8.87 25.87 13.46
CA PRO A 174 9.83 25.19 14.34
C PRO A 174 9.22 24.60 15.63
N TYR A 175 7.97 24.92 15.94
CA TYR A 175 7.25 24.42 17.11
C TYR A 175 6.22 23.33 16.76
N ILE A 176 6.02 23.05 15.44
CA ILE A 176 5.03 22.09 14.96
C ILE A 176 5.74 20.95 14.24
N TYR A 177 5.43 19.74 14.64
CA TYR A 177 5.90 18.48 14.07
C TYR A 177 4.75 17.73 13.41
N ALA A 178 5.05 16.78 12.53
CA ALA A 178 4.04 15.85 12.04
C ALA A 178 4.62 14.45 11.92
N ALA A 179 3.77 13.42 12.07
CA ALA A 179 4.17 12.02 12.00
C ALA A 179 3.08 11.15 11.34
N GLY A 180 3.52 10.08 10.66
CA GLY A 180 2.67 9.08 10.04
C GLY A 180 2.20 9.43 8.63
N ASP A 181 1.07 8.83 8.21
CA ASP A 181 0.57 8.86 6.82
C ASP A 181 0.30 10.27 6.28
N CYS A 182 0.11 11.26 7.18
CA CYS A 182 -0.10 12.65 6.78
C CYS A 182 1.17 13.38 6.36
N THR A 183 2.37 12.80 6.57
CA THR A 183 3.65 13.47 6.30
C THR A 183 4.18 13.17 4.90
N SER A 184 4.92 14.15 4.35
CA SER A 184 5.85 13.95 3.24
C SER A 184 7.24 14.42 3.65
N PHE A 185 8.27 13.70 3.24
CA PHE A 185 9.66 13.96 3.63
C PHE A 185 10.63 13.59 2.52
N GLU A 186 11.80 14.20 2.54
CA GLU A 186 12.84 13.91 1.57
C GLU A 186 13.54 12.59 1.88
N ARG A 187 13.69 11.74 0.88
CA ARG A 187 14.54 10.55 0.91
C ARG A 187 15.28 10.39 -0.40
N ASN A 188 16.61 10.32 -0.35
CA ASN A 188 17.48 10.18 -1.52
C ASN A 188 17.21 11.25 -2.62
N GLY A 189 16.95 12.49 -2.23
CA GLY A 189 16.66 13.59 -3.15
C GLY A 189 15.24 13.60 -3.74
N GLN A 190 14.36 12.74 -3.25
CA GLN A 190 12.96 12.67 -3.68
C GLN A 190 12.04 12.91 -2.50
N GLN A 191 10.99 13.69 -2.74
CA GLN A 191 9.91 13.87 -1.77
C GLN A 191 9.00 12.65 -1.83
N ILE A 192 8.84 11.96 -0.71
CA ILE A 192 8.02 10.74 -0.62
C ILE A 192 7.00 10.84 0.50
N ARG A 193 5.95 10.02 0.40
CA ARG A 193 4.95 9.79 1.45
C ARG A 193 4.80 8.27 1.64
N LEU A 194 4.83 7.83 2.88
CA LEU A 194 4.68 6.42 3.24
C LEU A 194 3.44 6.22 4.10
N GLU A 195 2.53 5.38 3.63
CA GLU A 195 1.36 4.92 4.37
C GLU A 195 1.65 3.53 4.94
N SER A 196 2.25 3.48 6.13
CA SER A 196 2.49 2.21 6.81
C SER A 196 2.53 2.37 8.33
N VAL A 197 2.11 1.32 9.03
CA VAL A 197 2.13 1.26 10.50
C VAL A 197 3.55 1.53 11.01
N GLN A 198 4.57 0.96 10.36
CA GLN A 198 5.94 1.11 10.81
C GLN A 198 6.44 2.55 10.65
N ASN A 199 6.20 3.18 9.49
CA ASN A 199 6.59 4.58 9.30
C ASN A 199 5.93 5.49 10.33
N ALA A 200 4.64 5.28 10.62
CA ALA A 200 3.91 6.07 11.62
C ALA A 200 4.49 5.89 13.02
N ALA A 201 4.82 4.66 13.42
CA ALA A 201 5.43 4.36 14.71
C ALA A 201 6.84 4.94 14.83
N ASP A 202 7.69 4.72 13.81
CA ASP A 202 9.09 5.20 13.80
C ASP A 202 9.15 6.73 13.83
N GLN A 203 8.29 7.42 13.07
CA GLN A 203 8.22 8.89 13.09
C GLN A 203 7.69 9.41 14.43
N GLY A 204 6.68 8.75 15.01
CA GLY A 204 6.14 9.13 16.33
C GLY A 204 7.19 9.02 17.43
N ASP A 205 7.95 7.91 17.47
CA ASP A 205 9.07 7.72 18.39
C ASP A 205 10.17 8.77 18.18
N LEU A 206 10.54 9.02 16.92
CA LEU A 206 11.53 10.03 16.58
C LEU A 206 11.13 11.41 17.08
N VAL A 207 9.88 11.85 16.84
CA VAL A 207 9.39 13.16 17.29
C VAL A 207 9.46 13.28 18.81
N ALA A 208 9.09 12.23 19.55
CA ALA A 208 9.17 12.23 21.00
C ALA A 208 10.63 12.43 21.48
N ARG A 209 11.58 11.76 20.86
CA ARG A 209 13.03 11.90 21.16
C ARG A 209 13.57 13.28 20.81
N VAL A 210 13.18 13.84 19.65
CA VAL A 210 13.56 15.20 19.24
C VAL A 210 13.04 16.24 20.24
N ILE A 211 11.77 16.12 20.66
CA ILE A 211 11.17 17.03 21.66
C ILE A 211 11.87 16.88 23.02
N ALA A 212 12.32 15.68 23.37
CA ALA A 212 13.13 15.44 24.58
C ALA A 212 14.56 16.00 24.50
N GLY A 213 14.97 16.57 23.37
CA GLY A 213 16.26 17.23 23.17
C GLY A 213 17.36 16.35 22.57
N GLU A 214 16.99 15.17 22.01
CA GLU A 214 17.95 14.34 21.29
C GLU A 214 18.20 14.88 19.88
N ASP A 215 19.45 14.82 19.43
CA ASP A 215 19.85 15.14 18.04
C ASP A 215 19.78 13.86 17.20
N VAL A 216 18.59 13.57 16.68
CA VAL A 216 18.30 12.36 15.89
C VAL A 216 17.56 12.71 14.62
N SER A 217 17.68 11.84 13.60
CA SER A 217 17.04 12.03 12.28
C SER A 217 16.42 10.73 11.79
N TYR A 218 15.38 10.86 10.96
CA TYR A 218 14.64 9.73 10.38
C TYR A 218 15.47 8.99 9.32
N THR A 219 15.96 7.83 9.68
CA THR A 219 16.80 7.00 8.80
C THR A 219 16.25 5.57 8.63
N ALA A 220 15.11 5.26 9.24
CA ALA A 220 14.54 3.93 9.20
C ALA A 220 14.36 3.42 7.76
N LEU A 221 14.74 2.17 7.51
CA LEU A 221 14.44 1.53 6.24
C LEU A 221 12.94 1.26 6.15
N PRO A 222 12.24 1.78 5.12
CA PRO A 222 10.83 1.46 4.93
C PRO A 222 10.62 -0.02 4.77
N TRP A 223 9.58 -0.53 5.43
CA TRP A 223 9.10 -1.88 5.19
C TRP A 223 7.58 -1.94 5.32
N PHE A 224 6.99 -2.92 4.66
CA PHE A 224 5.56 -3.09 4.57
C PHE A 224 5.21 -4.57 4.48
N TRP A 225 3.95 -4.94 4.76
CA TRP A 225 3.46 -6.29 4.53
C TRP A 225 2.01 -6.26 4.03
N SER A 226 1.62 -7.36 3.40
CA SER A 226 0.24 -7.65 3.03
C SER A 226 -0.01 -9.14 3.23
N ASP A 227 -1.12 -9.48 3.87
CA ASP A 227 -1.56 -10.85 4.07
C ASP A 227 -2.80 -11.10 3.22
N GLN A 228 -2.73 -12.04 2.25
CA GLN A 228 -3.81 -12.37 1.33
C GLN A 228 -3.95 -13.89 1.25
N TYR A 229 -5.09 -14.43 1.71
CA TYR A 229 -5.28 -15.87 1.94
C TYR A 229 -4.24 -16.42 2.92
N ASP A 230 -3.46 -17.42 2.50
CA ASP A 230 -2.31 -17.99 3.21
C ASP A 230 -0.96 -17.43 2.73
N CYS A 231 -1.00 -16.39 1.91
CA CYS A 231 0.15 -15.75 1.32
C CYS A 231 0.54 -14.50 2.11
N LYS A 232 1.78 -14.47 2.59
CA LYS A 232 2.41 -13.31 3.23
C LYS A 232 3.39 -12.65 2.28
N LEU A 233 3.10 -11.41 1.88
CA LEU A 233 4.04 -10.53 1.21
C LEU A 233 4.74 -9.66 2.25
N GLN A 234 6.06 -9.69 2.28
CA GLN A 234 6.89 -8.78 3.09
C GLN A 234 7.81 -7.98 2.17
N ILE A 235 7.82 -6.68 2.34
CA ILE A 235 8.57 -5.74 1.50
C ILE A 235 9.60 -5.02 2.37
N ALA A 236 10.84 -4.94 1.92
CA ALA A 236 11.88 -4.10 2.52
C ALA A 236 12.46 -3.18 1.45
N GLY A 237 12.68 -1.91 1.81
CA GLY A 237 13.14 -0.88 0.90
C GLY A 237 12.02 -0.25 0.08
N LEU A 238 12.42 0.55 -0.92
CA LEU A 238 11.53 1.22 -1.86
C LEU A 238 11.99 0.91 -3.27
N ASN A 239 11.09 0.43 -4.11
CA ASN A 239 11.36 0.11 -5.51
C ASN A 239 11.32 1.33 -6.45
N ILE A 240 11.30 2.55 -5.90
CA ILE A 240 11.22 3.79 -6.68
C ILE A 240 12.47 3.93 -7.55
N GLY A 241 12.28 4.05 -8.87
CA GLY A 241 13.38 4.23 -9.83
C GLY A 241 14.16 2.95 -10.15
N TYR A 242 13.61 1.77 -9.87
CA TYR A 242 14.21 0.53 -10.35
C TYR A 242 14.15 0.44 -11.88
N ASP A 243 15.18 -0.15 -12.48
CA ASP A 243 15.28 -0.42 -13.91
C ASP A 243 15.27 -1.93 -14.21
N GLN A 244 15.58 -2.74 -13.21
CA GLN A 244 15.59 -4.20 -13.33
C GLN A 244 15.03 -4.86 -12.06
N CYS A 245 14.40 -6.01 -12.25
CA CYS A 245 14.08 -6.90 -11.13
C CYS A 245 14.56 -8.33 -11.41
N VAL A 246 14.87 -9.03 -10.35
CA VAL A 246 15.36 -10.41 -10.37
C VAL A 246 14.40 -11.26 -9.57
N VAL A 247 13.87 -12.31 -10.18
CA VAL A 247 13.05 -13.29 -9.48
C VAL A 247 13.94 -14.39 -8.93
N ARG A 248 13.82 -14.68 -7.65
CA ARG A 248 14.41 -15.83 -7.01
C ARG A 248 13.31 -16.79 -6.59
N PRO A 249 13.27 -18.03 -7.11
CA PRO A 249 12.41 -19.07 -6.57
C PRO A 249 12.77 -19.37 -5.12
N GLY A 250 11.77 -19.62 -4.29
CA GLY A 250 11.98 -20.04 -2.91
C GLY A 250 12.14 -21.56 -2.77
N ASP A 251 12.32 -22.03 -1.53
CA ASP A 251 12.56 -23.45 -1.21
C ASP A 251 11.30 -24.34 -1.36
N LYS A 252 10.11 -23.73 -1.52
CA LYS A 252 8.82 -24.43 -1.59
C LYS A 252 7.98 -23.88 -2.74
N ASP A 253 7.01 -24.66 -3.18
CA ASP A 253 5.98 -24.18 -4.09
C ASP A 253 5.31 -22.91 -3.52
N GLN A 254 4.93 -21.99 -4.41
CA GLN A 254 4.32 -20.71 -4.07
C GLN A 254 5.18 -19.78 -3.18
N THR A 255 6.48 -20.03 -3.11
CA THR A 255 7.43 -19.13 -2.47
C THR A 255 8.38 -18.52 -3.49
N GLN A 256 8.56 -17.22 -3.43
CA GLN A 256 9.53 -16.52 -4.27
C GLN A 256 9.87 -15.15 -3.69
N SER A 257 10.93 -14.55 -4.20
CA SER A 257 11.25 -13.15 -3.91
C SER A 257 11.64 -12.41 -5.17
N ILE A 258 11.28 -11.13 -5.21
CA ILE A 258 11.55 -10.21 -6.31
C ILE A 258 12.48 -9.13 -5.78
N TRP A 259 13.65 -8.99 -6.39
CA TRP A 259 14.72 -8.11 -5.97
C TRP A 259 14.85 -6.98 -6.96
N TYR A 260 14.72 -5.74 -6.50
CA TYR A 260 14.68 -4.53 -7.32
C TYR A 260 16.03 -3.85 -7.35
N TYR A 261 16.51 -3.57 -8.55
CA TYR A 261 17.79 -2.90 -8.77
C TYR A 261 17.63 -1.62 -9.58
N SER A 262 18.52 -0.65 -9.32
CA SER A 262 18.82 0.47 -10.23
C SER A 262 20.30 0.38 -10.60
N GLY A 263 20.60 0.03 -11.85
CA GLY A 263 21.92 -0.43 -12.24
C GLY A 263 22.34 -1.64 -11.40
N ASP A 264 23.41 -1.49 -10.61
CA ASP A 264 23.87 -2.53 -9.69
C ASP A 264 23.44 -2.31 -8.23
N ARG A 265 22.72 -1.23 -7.94
CA ARG A 265 22.27 -0.90 -6.58
C ARG A 265 21.00 -1.65 -6.25
N LEU A 266 21.01 -2.41 -5.14
CA LEU A 266 19.82 -3.03 -4.57
C LEU A 266 18.96 -1.96 -3.88
N LEU A 267 17.69 -1.86 -4.26
CA LEU A 267 16.73 -0.87 -3.75
C LEU A 267 15.71 -1.47 -2.78
N ALA A 268 15.15 -2.63 -3.16
CA ALA A 268 14.05 -3.25 -2.44
C ALA A 268 13.98 -4.75 -2.69
N VAL A 269 13.23 -5.44 -1.85
CA VAL A 269 12.85 -6.85 -2.03
C VAL A 269 11.38 -7.03 -1.66
N ASP A 270 10.63 -7.73 -2.55
CA ASP A 270 9.32 -8.31 -2.27
C ASP A 270 9.55 -9.80 -1.94
N ALA A 271 9.26 -10.22 -0.74
CA ALA A 271 9.41 -11.60 -0.30
C ALA A 271 8.02 -12.21 -0.11
N ILE A 272 7.67 -13.18 -0.95
CA ILE A 272 6.38 -13.85 -0.96
C ILE A 272 6.57 -15.22 -0.28
N ASN A 273 6.00 -15.38 0.91
CA ASN A 273 6.19 -16.57 1.76
C ASN A 273 7.66 -16.96 1.98
N ASP A 274 8.59 -15.99 1.80
CA ASP A 274 10.05 -16.22 1.91
C ASP A 274 10.67 -15.31 2.99
N PRO A 275 10.54 -15.66 4.28
CA PRO A 275 11.11 -14.87 5.37
C PRO A 275 12.63 -14.77 5.31
N LYS A 276 13.34 -15.72 4.67
CA LYS A 276 14.79 -15.64 4.50
C LYS A 276 15.16 -14.49 3.55
N ALA A 277 14.50 -14.42 2.40
CA ALA A 277 14.70 -13.32 1.44
C ALA A 277 14.40 -11.96 2.08
N TYR A 278 13.31 -11.85 2.85
CA TYR A 278 12.99 -10.63 3.58
C TYR A 278 14.10 -10.22 4.56
N VAL A 279 14.51 -11.13 5.45
CA VAL A 279 15.49 -10.82 6.50
C VAL A 279 16.86 -10.46 5.90
N PHE A 280 17.35 -11.24 4.94
CA PHE A 280 18.66 -10.99 4.35
C PHE A 280 18.62 -9.83 3.34
N GLY A 281 17.55 -9.67 2.58
CA GLY A 281 17.36 -8.54 1.69
C GLY A 281 17.33 -7.23 2.47
N ARG A 282 16.55 -7.16 3.54
CA ARG A 282 16.53 -6.01 4.45
C ARG A 282 17.91 -5.67 4.98
N LYS A 283 18.65 -6.67 5.49
CA LYS A 283 20.01 -6.48 6.00
C LYS A 283 20.97 -5.94 4.93
N MET A 284 20.90 -6.49 3.70
CA MET A 284 21.74 -6.02 2.60
C MET A 284 21.45 -4.56 2.24
N ILE A 285 20.16 -4.18 2.17
CA ILE A 285 19.76 -2.80 1.88
C ILE A 285 20.22 -1.86 3.00
N GLU A 286 19.99 -2.21 4.28
CA GLU A 286 20.41 -1.41 5.45
C GLU A 286 21.93 -1.19 5.50
N SER A 287 22.72 -2.19 5.10
CA SER A 287 24.18 -2.10 5.04
C SER A 287 24.74 -1.47 3.75
N GLY A 288 23.88 -1.13 2.78
CA GLY A 288 24.31 -0.62 1.47
C GLY A 288 24.98 -1.68 0.59
N MET A 289 24.80 -2.97 0.90
CA MET A 289 25.36 -4.06 0.13
C MET A 289 24.58 -4.26 -1.17
N ASN A 290 25.31 -4.44 -2.26
CA ASN A 290 24.76 -4.64 -3.60
C ASN A 290 25.20 -6.00 -4.14
N PRO A 291 24.46 -7.08 -3.83
CA PRO A 291 24.80 -8.42 -4.30
C PRO A 291 24.64 -8.53 -5.81
N ARG A 292 25.45 -9.39 -6.44
CA ARG A 292 25.32 -9.68 -7.87
C ARG A 292 23.96 -10.31 -8.16
N LYS A 293 23.30 -9.85 -9.22
CA LYS A 293 21.97 -10.30 -9.64
C LYS A 293 21.92 -11.82 -9.87
N GLU A 294 22.96 -12.37 -10.49
CA GLU A 294 23.08 -13.81 -10.76
C GLU A 294 23.16 -14.63 -9.44
N SER A 295 23.88 -14.09 -8.45
CA SER A 295 23.98 -14.73 -7.14
C SER A 295 22.64 -14.71 -6.40
N VAL A 296 21.87 -13.64 -6.53
CA VAL A 296 20.53 -13.55 -5.94
C VAL A 296 19.53 -14.42 -6.67
N ALA A 297 19.58 -14.48 -8.01
CA ALA A 297 18.68 -15.27 -8.84
C ALA A 297 18.80 -16.78 -8.60
N SER A 298 20.00 -17.25 -8.28
CA SER A 298 20.27 -18.69 -8.13
C SER A 298 19.62 -19.25 -6.85
N PRO A 299 18.71 -20.22 -6.94
CA PRO A 299 18.12 -20.87 -5.77
C PRO A 299 19.17 -21.60 -4.92
N ASP A 300 20.28 -22.06 -5.53
CA ASP A 300 21.36 -22.78 -4.84
C ASP A 300 22.28 -21.86 -4.01
N SER A 301 22.18 -20.55 -4.20
CA SER A 301 22.99 -19.58 -3.44
C SER A 301 22.45 -19.39 -2.02
N ASP A 302 23.36 -19.34 -1.05
CA ASP A 302 23.01 -19.04 0.34
C ASP A 302 22.91 -17.51 0.55
N LEU A 303 21.69 -16.99 0.68
CA LEU A 303 21.44 -15.56 0.97
C LEU A 303 22.12 -15.10 2.27
N ARG A 304 22.28 -16.01 3.25
CA ARG A 304 23.00 -15.70 4.49
C ARG A 304 24.49 -15.49 4.24
N ALA A 305 25.09 -16.30 3.37
CA ALA A 305 26.48 -16.13 2.99
C ALA A 305 26.69 -14.84 2.21
N ILE A 306 25.80 -14.56 1.24
CA ILE A 306 25.82 -13.30 0.47
C ILE A 306 25.72 -12.08 1.40
N ALA A 307 24.84 -12.09 2.41
CA ALA A 307 24.63 -10.99 3.35
C ALA A 307 25.78 -10.82 4.39
N LYS A 308 26.82 -11.66 4.34
CA LYS A 308 28.02 -11.53 5.19
C LYS A 308 29.21 -10.90 4.45
N GLY A 309 29.16 -10.84 3.11
CA GLY A 309 30.23 -10.36 2.22
C GLY A 309 31.22 -11.44 1.90
#